data_d67819983fae361cbed31819189216a0
#
_entry.id   d67819983fae361cbed31819189216a0
#
_cell.length_a   1.000
_cell.length_b   1.000
_cell.length_c   1.000
_cell.angle_alpha   90.00
_cell.angle_beta   90.00
_cell.angle_gamma   90.00
#
_symmetry.space_group_name_H-M   'P 1'
#
loop_
_entity.id
_entity.type
_entity.pdbx_description
1 polymer ?
#
loop_
_entity_poly.entity_id
_entity_poly.type
_entity_poly.pdbx_seq_one_letter_code
_entity_poly.pdbx_strand_id
1 'polypeptide(L)'
;MKKIVLSLLVLMVVLPSCAQSQELNCFVCDPDTEGMTNIRSAPKGPIVHNLEAAGFYQLTAIVQPGGWWRIKDGIVYDEGGCEEKVPGREAWIHRSVLAVATDYEDGQPRKLYAEPRRDAKRVMVIHEIRALLRPLELSADGKWVKVTYDPSEFEGRPCEKVTGWIEKSQVRDDAFEPGDGGPVPLLLVSAPGKETVVFREKPVNGRQTFVLEKGNTYEFTVGNPKDGWWQLWFGSVDENDEQKWVDDEAWMPASALFMIVTDWGGASTVPVYAKPDEKSRKLLDLKTGTLVHPTDLSEWSWVKIQVDGHPEQTGWIGNGKLTR
;
A
#
# COMPACT_ATOMS: atom_id res chain seq x y z
N MET A 1 60.29 49.28 22.55
CA MET A 1 59.98 47.89 22.24
C MET A 1 58.60 47.82 21.63
N LYS A 2 58.49 47.69 20.27
CA LYS A 2 57.22 47.61 19.57
C LYS A 2 56.80 46.15 19.51
N LYS A 3 55.65 45.79 20.08
CA LYS A 3 55.02 44.44 19.97
C LYS A 3 54.32 44.36 18.62
N ILE A 4 54.80 43.47 17.77
CA ILE A 4 54.15 43.10 16.52
C ILE A 4 53.10 42.01 16.87
N VAL A 5 51.83 42.35 16.73
CA VAL A 5 50.73 41.36 16.84
C VAL A 5 50.51 40.75 15.44
N LEU A 6 50.90 39.49 15.31
CA LEU A 6 50.74 38.72 14.10
C LEU A 6 49.29 38.15 14.12
N SER A 7 48.36 38.74 13.34
CA SER A 7 47.03 38.26 13.17
C SER A 7 47.04 37.09 12.19
N LEU A 8 46.82 35.87 12.69
CA LEU A 8 46.69 34.65 11.88
C LEU A 8 45.28 34.63 11.27
N LEU A 9 45.17 34.96 10.01
CA LEU A 9 43.90 34.85 9.25
C LEU A 9 43.72 33.37 8.86
N VAL A 10 42.90 32.63 9.58
CA VAL A 10 42.52 31.27 9.20
C VAL A 10 41.54 31.35 8.05
N LEU A 11 42.04 31.12 6.85
CA LEU A 11 41.19 30.97 5.65
C LEU A 11 40.50 29.60 5.73
N MET A 12 39.22 29.55 6.19
CA MET A 12 38.38 28.35 6.05
C MET A 12 38.12 28.14 4.56
N VAL A 13 38.85 27.26 3.95
CA VAL A 13 38.51 26.71 2.64
C VAL A 13 37.33 25.80 2.83
N VAL A 14 36.14 26.31 2.59
CA VAL A 14 34.92 25.48 2.42
C VAL A 14 35.11 24.71 1.12
N LEU A 15 35.63 23.49 1.23
CA LEU A 15 35.63 22.55 0.11
C LEU A 15 34.15 22.35 -0.29
N PRO A 16 33.80 22.48 -1.57
CA PRO A 16 32.48 22.11 -2.01
C PRO A 16 32.29 20.63 -1.67
N SER A 17 31.44 20.34 -0.70
CA SER A 17 30.95 18.99 -0.46
C SER A 17 30.40 18.52 -1.79
N CYS A 18 30.95 17.47 -2.37
CA CYS A 18 30.38 16.81 -3.52
C CYS A 18 28.96 16.47 -3.13
N ALA A 19 28.01 17.26 -3.59
CA ALA A 19 26.61 17.01 -3.32
C ALA A 19 26.28 15.66 -3.96
N GLN A 20 26.20 14.65 -3.13
CA GLN A 20 25.77 13.31 -3.54
C GLN A 20 24.40 13.50 -4.19
N SER A 21 24.24 13.04 -5.42
CA SER A 21 22.96 13.20 -6.11
C SER A 21 21.86 12.56 -5.27
N GLN A 22 20.91 13.36 -4.85
CA GLN A 22 19.81 12.90 -4.02
C GLN A 22 18.78 12.22 -4.93
N GLU A 23 18.98 10.95 -5.19
CA GLU A 23 18.12 10.15 -6.06
C GLU A 23 17.08 9.41 -5.23
N LEU A 24 15.85 9.39 -5.74
CA LEU A 24 14.72 8.63 -5.19
C LEU A 24 14.04 7.88 -6.32
N ASN A 25 13.97 6.57 -6.19
CA ASN A 25 13.11 5.76 -7.03
C ASN A 25 11.67 5.96 -6.57
N CYS A 26 10.77 6.17 -7.50
CA CYS A 26 9.37 6.43 -7.24
C CYS A 26 8.54 6.09 -8.48
N PHE A 27 7.23 6.14 -8.33
CA PHE A 27 6.31 5.93 -9.44
C PHE A 27 5.33 7.10 -9.57
N VAL A 28 4.74 7.21 -10.75
CA VAL A 28 3.68 8.20 -11.02
C VAL A 28 2.39 7.69 -10.39
N CYS A 29 1.76 8.56 -9.63
CA CYS A 29 0.46 8.35 -9.01
C CYS A 29 -0.26 9.70 -8.99
N ASP A 30 -0.88 10.05 -10.11
CA ASP A 30 -1.56 11.33 -10.26
C ASP A 30 -2.92 11.26 -9.58
N PRO A 31 -3.27 12.20 -8.68
CA PRO A 31 -4.61 12.27 -8.09
C PRO A 31 -5.73 12.48 -9.12
N ASP A 32 -5.42 13.10 -10.27
CA ASP A 32 -6.34 13.25 -11.41
C ASP A 32 -6.19 12.06 -12.36
N THR A 33 -6.92 11.00 -12.10
CA THR A 33 -6.85 9.75 -12.87
C THR A 33 -7.48 9.84 -14.27
N GLU A 34 -8.25 10.89 -14.58
CA GLU A 34 -8.89 11.05 -15.88
C GLU A 34 -8.03 11.87 -16.86
N GLY A 35 -6.92 12.43 -16.40
CA GLY A 35 -6.07 13.36 -17.13
C GLY A 35 -4.78 12.77 -17.67
N MET A 36 -3.82 13.67 -17.84
CA MET A 36 -2.46 13.35 -18.28
C MET A 36 -1.46 13.96 -17.30
N THR A 37 -0.53 13.14 -16.83
CA THR A 37 0.61 13.63 -16.06
C THR A 37 1.64 14.29 -16.98
N ASN A 38 1.91 15.56 -16.72
CA ASN A 38 2.76 16.37 -17.59
C ASN A 38 4.24 16.31 -17.17
N ILE A 39 5.09 15.92 -18.09
CA ILE A 39 6.54 16.08 -17.99
C ILE A 39 6.96 17.34 -18.75
N ARG A 40 7.83 18.16 -18.15
CA ARG A 40 8.22 19.48 -18.65
C ARG A 40 9.72 19.59 -18.90
N SER A 41 10.11 20.51 -19.80
CA SER A 41 11.53 20.78 -20.10
C SER A 41 12.26 21.55 -18.99
N ALA A 42 11.52 22.18 -18.06
CA ALA A 42 12.03 22.90 -16.89
C ALA A 42 10.90 23.01 -15.85
N PRO A 43 11.19 23.37 -14.59
CA PRO A 43 10.17 23.71 -13.60
C PRO A 43 9.19 24.76 -14.15
N LYS A 44 7.90 24.40 -14.21
CA LYS A 44 6.83 25.22 -14.82
C LYS A 44 7.03 25.57 -16.32
N GLY A 45 8.00 24.93 -16.98
CA GLY A 45 8.29 25.14 -18.39
C GLY A 45 7.29 24.46 -19.34
N PRO A 46 7.55 24.49 -20.64
CA PRO A 46 6.75 23.78 -21.64
C PRO A 46 6.63 22.29 -21.37
N ILE A 47 5.48 21.71 -21.69
CA ILE A 47 5.28 20.27 -21.67
C ILE A 47 6.08 19.66 -22.83
N VAL A 48 6.84 18.62 -22.54
CA VAL A 48 7.64 17.89 -23.54
C VAL A 48 7.16 16.46 -23.71
N HIS A 49 6.41 15.94 -22.73
CA HIS A 49 5.85 14.59 -22.76
C HIS A 49 4.64 14.51 -21.85
N ASN A 50 3.72 13.59 -22.14
CA ASN A 50 2.55 13.29 -21.34
C ASN A 50 2.51 11.81 -21.04
N LEU A 51 2.26 11.46 -19.78
CA LEU A 51 1.96 10.11 -19.35
C LEU A 51 0.45 10.00 -19.06
N GLU A 52 -0.15 8.87 -19.32
CA GLU A 52 -1.54 8.62 -18.92
C GLU A 52 -1.62 8.61 -17.40
N ALA A 53 -2.53 9.39 -16.81
CA ALA A 53 -2.62 9.53 -15.35
C ALA A 53 -3.02 8.24 -14.64
N ALA A 54 -3.81 7.39 -15.31
CA ALA A 54 -4.18 6.06 -14.84
C ALA A 54 -3.11 4.99 -15.14
N GLY A 55 -2.08 5.33 -15.94
CA GLY A 55 -0.99 4.43 -16.27
C GLY A 55 0.01 4.31 -15.12
N PHE A 56 0.63 3.16 -15.03
CA PHE A 56 1.70 2.92 -14.08
C PHE A 56 3.07 3.22 -14.72
N TYR A 57 3.82 4.13 -14.10
CA TYR A 57 5.15 4.50 -14.60
C TYR A 57 6.13 4.63 -13.43
N GLN A 58 7.26 3.94 -13.54
CA GLN A 58 8.38 4.05 -12.60
C GLN A 58 9.44 5.00 -13.13
N LEU A 59 10.11 5.71 -12.22
CA LEU A 59 11.23 6.58 -12.59
C LEU A 59 12.18 6.80 -11.41
N THR A 60 13.41 7.18 -11.71
CA THR A 60 14.33 7.71 -10.72
C THR A 60 14.30 9.24 -10.77
N ALA A 61 13.87 9.87 -9.68
CA ALA A 61 13.85 11.31 -9.54
C ALA A 61 15.12 11.83 -8.87
N ILE A 62 15.71 12.89 -9.39
CA ILE A 62 16.72 13.70 -8.73
C ILE A 62 15.98 14.77 -7.93
N VAL A 63 15.93 14.55 -6.61
CA VAL A 63 15.18 15.40 -5.68
C VAL A 63 15.81 16.78 -5.57
N GLN A 64 14.98 17.81 -5.73
CA GLN A 64 15.40 19.21 -5.67
C GLN A 64 14.42 20.05 -4.83
N PRO A 65 14.87 21.16 -4.25
CA PRO A 65 13.98 22.10 -3.58
C PRO A 65 12.91 22.67 -4.52
N GLY A 66 11.74 23.02 -3.97
CA GLY A 66 10.69 23.70 -4.74
C GLY A 66 9.67 22.78 -5.41
N GLY A 67 9.75 21.45 -5.19
CA GLY A 67 8.72 20.51 -5.60
C GLY A 67 8.78 20.02 -7.04
N TRP A 68 9.64 20.59 -7.88
CA TRP A 68 9.94 20.09 -9.22
C TRP A 68 11.20 19.25 -9.17
N TRP A 69 11.09 17.98 -9.59
CA TRP A 69 12.19 17.03 -9.58
C TRP A 69 12.58 16.66 -11.00
N ARG A 70 13.86 16.49 -11.23
CA ARG A 70 14.37 16.10 -12.53
C ARG A 70 14.35 14.59 -12.67
N ILE A 71 13.80 14.07 -13.75
CA ILE A 71 13.84 12.64 -14.08
C ILE A 71 15.26 12.29 -14.50
N LYS A 72 15.88 11.33 -13.84
CA LYS A 72 17.23 10.88 -14.14
C LYS A 72 17.28 10.33 -15.57
N ASP A 73 18.25 10.81 -16.34
CA ASP A 73 18.47 10.41 -17.73
C ASP A 73 17.24 10.62 -18.66
N GLY A 74 16.16 11.20 -18.15
CA GLY A 74 14.90 11.38 -18.87
C GLY A 74 14.20 10.05 -19.19
N ILE A 75 14.36 9.04 -18.36
CA ILE A 75 13.82 7.70 -18.57
C ILE A 75 12.67 7.45 -17.61
N VAL A 76 11.57 6.93 -18.14
CA VAL A 76 10.46 6.35 -17.40
C VAL A 76 10.26 4.89 -17.86
N TYR A 77 9.73 4.06 -16.99
CA TYR A 77 9.41 2.66 -17.29
C TYR A 77 7.91 2.47 -17.16
N ASP A 78 7.29 1.85 -18.14
CA ASP A 78 5.88 1.51 -18.10
C ASP A 78 5.61 0.25 -17.23
N GLU A 79 4.35 -0.15 -17.13
CA GLU A 79 3.90 -1.33 -16.37
C GLU A 79 4.58 -2.64 -16.81
N GLY A 80 4.91 -2.75 -18.10
CA GLY A 80 5.64 -3.88 -18.67
C GLY A 80 7.15 -3.82 -18.45
N GLY A 81 7.65 -2.78 -17.77
CA GLY A 81 9.08 -2.52 -17.58
C GLY A 81 9.78 -2.03 -18.85
N CYS A 82 9.02 -1.58 -19.87
CA CYS A 82 9.60 -1.03 -21.08
C CYS A 82 10.12 0.38 -20.84
N GLU A 83 11.36 0.62 -21.25
CA GLU A 83 12.01 1.92 -21.14
C GLU A 83 11.42 2.90 -22.18
N GLU A 84 10.93 4.04 -21.69
CA GLU A 84 10.53 5.16 -22.53
C GLU A 84 11.41 6.39 -22.24
N LYS A 85 12.04 6.91 -23.26
CA LYS A 85 12.87 8.11 -23.14
C LYS A 85 12.06 9.38 -23.43
N VAL A 86 11.94 10.21 -22.42
CA VAL A 86 11.28 11.50 -22.55
C VAL A 86 12.06 12.41 -23.52
N PRO A 87 11.41 13.02 -24.51
CA PRO A 87 12.07 13.93 -25.46
C PRO A 87 12.72 15.14 -24.77
N GLY A 88 13.92 15.51 -25.21
CA GLY A 88 14.61 16.71 -24.76
C GLY A 88 15.88 16.43 -23.93
N ARG A 89 16.53 17.53 -23.47
CA ARG A 89 17.76 17.45 -22.67
C ARG A 89 17.49 17.24 -21.20
N GLU A 90 16.36 17.73 -20.72
CA GLU A 90 15.95 17.63 -19.33
C GLU A 90 14.46 17.34 -19.26
N ALA A 91 14.10 16.49 -18.33
CA ALA A 91 12.73 16.09 -18.05
C ALA A 91 12.42 16.38 -16.57
N TRP A 92 11.36 17.14 -16.32
CA TRP A 92 10.96 17.58 -15.00
C TRP A 92 9.52 17.16 -14.71
N ILE A 93 9.30 16.65 -13.52
CA ILE A 93 7.99 16.25 -13.02
C ILE A 93 7.73 16.90 -11.66
N HIS A 94 6.49 17.23 -11.37
CA HIS A 94 6.14 17.77 -10.05
C HIS A 94 5.92 16.65 -9.06
N ARG A 95 6.47 16.77 -7.84
CA ARG A 95 6.40 15.72 -6.82
C ARG A 95 4.99 15.38 -6.36
N SER A 96 3.99 16.25 -6.59
CA SER A 96 2.58 15.97 -6.21
C SER A 96 1.97 14.82 -6.97
N VAL A 97 2.53 14.44 -8.12
CA VAL A 97 2.10 13.30 -8.92
C VAL A 97 3.01 12.08 -8.74
N LEU A 98 3.93 12.13 -7.78
CA LEU A 98 4.83 11.02 -7.45
C LEU A 98 4.45 10.36 -6.13
N ALA A 99 4.64 9.08 -6.05
CA ALA A 99 4.49 8.31 -4.84
C ALA A 99 5.64 7.31 -4.65
N VAL A 100 5.79 6.85 -3.43
CA VAL A 100 6.54 5.65 -3.05
C VAL A 100 5.63 4.78 -2.21
N ALA A 101 5.86 3.48 -2.20
CA ALA A 101 5.13 2.55 -1.34
C ALA A 101 5.97 2.13 -0.15
N THR A 102 5.36 1.78 0.97
CA THR A 102 6.08 1.16 2.08
C THR A 102 6.56 -0.23 1.69
N ASP A 103 7.83 -0.53 1.97
CA ASP A 103 8.33 -1.90 1.91
C ASP A 103 7.85 -2.68 3.14
N TYR A 104 7.36 -3.91 2.92
CA TYR A 104 6.78 -4.75 3.95
C TYR A 104 7.29 -6.20 3.93
N GLU A 105 8.38 -6.47 3.23
CA GLU A 105 8.92 -7.83 3.07
C GLU A 105 9.24 -8.54 4.40
N ASP A 106 9.54 -7.78 5.45
CA ASP A 106 9.87 -8.30 6.77
C ASP A 106 8.65 -8.47 7.71
N GLY A 107 7.45 -8.16 7.22
CA GLY A 107 6.21 -8.21 8.01
C GLY A 107 6.13 -7.21 9.15
N GLN A 108 7.06 -6.22 9.21
CA GLN A 108 7.11 -5.25 10.30
C GLN A 108 6.46 -3.92 9.90
N PRO A 109 5.61 -3.33 10.77
CA PRO A 109 5.02 -2.03 10.48
C PRO A 109 6.07 -0.95 10.31
N ARG A 110 5.84 -0.03 9.37
CA ARG A 110 6.74 1.09 9.10
C ARG A 110 6.44 2.26 10.02
N LYS A 111 7.47 3.01 10.38
CA LYS A 111 7.37 4.09 11.37
C LYS A 111 7.75 5.42 10.73
N LEU A 112 6.89 6.42 10.92
CA LEU A 112 7.21 7.80 10.60
C LEU A 112 7.77 8.52 11.84
N TYR A 113 8.83 9.27 11.65
CA TYR A 113 9.52 10.00 12.69
C TYR A 113 9.43 11.51 12.45
N ALA A 114 9.50 12.31 13.52
CA ALA A 114 9.49 13.77 13.43
C ALA A 114 10.79 14.33 12.79
N GLU A 115 11.90 13.62 12.91
CA GLU A 115 13.22 13.96 12.38
C GLU A 115 13.84 12.74 11.70
N PRO A 116 14.83 12.90 10.76
CA PRO A 116 15.44 11.80 10.03
C PRO A 116 16.43 11.00 10.88
N ARG A 117 15.97 10.40 11.96
CA ARG A 117 16.75 9.54 12.88
C ARG A 117 15.83 8.63 13.70
N ARG A 118 16.30 7.41 13.99
CA ARG A 118 15.51 6.35 14.65
C ARG A 118 15.11 6.65 16.10
N ASP A 119 15.86 7.49 16.79
CA ASP A 119 15.61 7.91 18.17
C ASP A 119 14.73 9.16 18.26
N ALA A 120 14.32 9.75 17.15
CA ALA A 120 13.37 10.86 17.14
C ALA A 120 11.97 10.42 17.58
N LYS A 121 11.16 11.41 17.95
CA LYS A 121 9.75 11.15 18.26
C LYS A 121 9.05 10.47 17.09
N ARG A 122 8.47 9.30 17.33
CA ARG A 122 7.60 8.63 16.37
C ARG A 122 6.29 9.38 16.26
N VAL A 123 5.92 9.76 15.04
CA VAL A 123 4.67 10.50 14.76
C VAL A 123 3.56 9.55 14.31
N MET A 124 3.91 8.43 13.65
CA MET A 124 2.94 7.45 13.22
C MET A 124 3.54 6.05 13.08
N VAL A 125 2.70 5.03 13.11
CA VAL A 125 3.03 3.65 12.73
C VAL A 125 2.06 3.26 11.63
N ILE A 126 2.62 2.87 10.49
CA ILE A 126 1.87 2.40 9.31
C ILE A 126 1.89 0.88 9.37
N HIS A 127 0.72 0.29 9.48
CA HIS A 127 0.52 -1.17 9.50
C HIS A 127 0.15 -1.73 8.14
N GLU A 128 -0.12 -0.87 7.17
CA GLU A 128 -0.51 -1.24 5.83
C GLU A 128 0.68 -1.73 5.02
N ILE A 129 0.45 -2.84 4.31
CA ILE A 129 1.38 -3.34 3.30
C ILE A 129 1.29 -2.42 2.09
N ARG A 130 2.44 -1.93 1.61
CA ARG A 130 2.52 -1.05 0.44
C ARG A 130 1.68 0.23 0.56
N ALA A 131 1.60 0.81 1.78
CA ALA A 131 0.94 2.09 1.97
C ALA A 131 1.56 3.15 1.05
N LEU A 132 0.71 3.89 0.33
CA LEU A 132 1.16 4.94 -0.58
C LEU A 132 1.55 6.19 0.20
N LEU A 133 2.71 6.74 -0.14
CA LEU A 133 3.29 7.89 0.52
C LEU A 133 3.69 8.94 -0.51
N ARG A 134 3.35 10.21 -0.27
CA ARG A 134 3.78 11.34 -1.09
C ARG A 134 5.17 11.81 -0.65
N PRO A 135 6.23 11.64 -1.45
CA PRO A 135 7.56 12.07 -1.07
C PRO A 135 7.70 13.59 -1.15
N LEU A 136 8.38 14.19 -0.17
CA LEU A 136 8.54 15.62 -0.05
C LEU A 136 9.98 16.08 -0.25
N GLU A 137 10.94 15.42 0.39
CA GLU A 137 12.36 15.74 0.37
C GLU A 137 13.20 14.55 0.87
N LEU A 138 14.49 14.57 0.59
CA LEU A 138 15.45 13.64 1.19
C LEU A 138 16.25 14.34 2.31
N SER A 139 16.69 13.56 3.31
CA SER A 139 17.65 14.05 4.30
C SER A 139 19.00 14.38 3.63
N ALA A 140 19.81 15.21 4.29
CA ALA A 140 21.09 15.62 3.76
C ALA A 140 22.04 14.45 3.44
N ASP A 141 21.94 13.35 4.19
CA ASP A 141 22.71 12.13 3.98
C ASP A 141 22.06 11.15 2.99
N GLY A 142 20.88 11.49 2.44
CA GLY A 142 20.13 10.69 1.46
C GLY A 142 19.55 9.39 2.01
N LYS A 143 19.60 9.16 3.33
CA LYS A 143 19.12 7.90 3.93
C LYS A 143 17.66 7.91 4.36
N TRP A 144 17.05 9.07 4.43
CA TRP A 144 15.67 9.27 4.86
C TRP A 144 14.87 10.01 3.82
N VAL A 145 13.61 9.66 3.70
CA VAL A 145 12.61 10.35 2.88
C VAL A 145 11.60 10.98 3.81
N LYS A 146 11.36 12.27 3.65
CA LYS A 146 10.22 12.91 4.27
C LYS A 146 9.01 12.65 3.41
N VAL A 147 7.97 12.15 3.99
CA VAL A 147 6.75 11.75 3.28
C VAL A 147 5.52 12.32 3.95
N THR A 148 4.46 12.43 3.18
CA THR A 148 3.11 12.57 3.72
C THR A 148 2.36 11.26 3.47
N TYR A 149 1.73 10.76 4.52
CA TYR A 149 0.78 9.68 4.48
C TYR A 149 -0.62 10.26 4.59
N ASP A 150 -1.44 9.99 3.61
CA ASP A 150 -2.82 10.47 3.51
C ASP A 150 -3.70 9.36 2.93
N PRO A 151 -4.21 8.45 3.76
CA PRO A 151 -5.06 7.35 3.28
C PRO A 151 -6.32 7.83 2.57
N SER A 152 -6.80 9.04 2.89
CA SER A 152 -7.99 9.58 2.25
C SER A 152 -7.79 9.89 0.76
N GLU A 153 -6.55 10.20 0.37
CA GLU A 153 -6.21 10.50 -1.03
C GLU A 153 -6.25 9.25 -1.93
N PHE A 154 -5.88 8.10 -1.36
CA PHE A 154 -5.74 6.84 -2.12
C PHE A 154 -6.88 5.85 -1.87
N GLU A 155 -7.47 5.88 -0.68
CA GLU A 155 -8.42 4.89 -0.21
C GLU A 155 -9.82 5.46 0.04
N GLY A 156 -9.99 6.78 -0.12
CA GLY A 156 -11.26 7.47 0.12
C GLY A 156 -11.72 7.45 1.59
N ARG A 157 -10.84 7.06 2.52
CA ARG A 157 -11.16 6.99 3.96
C ARG A 157 -10.84 8.33 4.63
N PRO A 158 -11.73 8.90 5.47
CA PRO A 158 -11.42 10.06 6.27
C PRO A 158 -10.36 9.68 7.31
N CYS A 159 -9.13 10.10 7.10
CA CYS A 159 -8.01 9.86 8.01
C CYS A 159 -7.20 11.14 8.20
N GLU A 160 -6.50 11.26 9.33
CA GLU A 160 -5.63 12.39 9.56
C GLU A 160 -4.36 12.28 8.70
N LYS A 161 -4.12 13.30 7.91
CA LYS A 161 -2.91 13.45 7.11
C LYS A 161 -1.70 13.65 8.03
N VAL A 162 -0.70 12.77 7.92
CA VAL A 162 0.50 12.79 8.74
C VAL A 162 1.74 12.99 7.90
N THR A 163 2.63 13.89 8.33
CA THR A 163 3.92 14.12 7.70
C THR A 163 5.03 13.65 8.62
N GLY A 164 6.00 12.92 8.11
CA GLY A 164 7.13 12.40 8.88
C GLY A 164 8.25 11.87 8.00
N TRP A 165 9.30 11.39 8.64
CA TRP A 165 10.46 10.80 8.01
C TRP A 165 10.43 9.28 8.10
N ILE A 166 10.73 8.61 7.00
CA ILE A 166 10.89 7.16 6.89
C ILE A 166 12.29 6.86 6.32
N GLU A 167 12.88 5.74 6.70
CA GLU A 167 14.14 5.31 6.09
C GLU A 167 13.94 5.00 4.61
N LYS A 168 14.83 5.49 3.76
CA LYS A 168 14.76 5.27 2.31
C LYS A 168 14.75 3.78 1.94
N SER A 169 15.43 2.94 2.72
CA SER A 169 15.42 1.49 2.54
C SER A 169 14.08 0.82 2.88
N GLN A 170 13.13 1.55 3.46
CA GLN A 170 11.82 1.06 3.83
C GLN A 170 10.70 1.53 2.87
N VAL A 171 11.10 2.17 1.77
CA VAL A 171 10.18 2.55 0.69
C VAL A 171 10.65 1.95 -0.62
N ARG A 172 9.69 1.65 -1.50
CA ARG A 172 9.89 1.04 -2.81
C ARG A 172 9.26 1.87 -3.90
N ASP A 173 9.75 1.70 -5.09
CA ASP A 173 9.22 2.22 -6.35
C ASP A 173 8.55 1.14 -7.20
N ASP A 174 8.66 -0.09 -6.77
CA ASP A 174 8.00 -1.18 -7.43
C ASP A 174 6.50 -1.13 -7.12
N ALA A 175 5.87 -1.07 -8.18
CA ALA A 175 4.50 -1.01 -8.47
C ALA A 175 3.59 -1.54 -7.38
N PHE A 176 2.82 -0.66 -6.92
CA PHE A 176 1.43 -0.98 -6.72
C PHE A 176 0.85 -1.33 -8.10
N GLU A 177 0.70 -2.58 -8.43
CA GLU A 177 -0.26 -2.96 -9.45
C GLU A 177 -1.62 -2.47 -8.96
N PRO A 178 -2.36 -1.65 -9.74
CA PRO A 178 -3.74 -1.36 -9.41
C PRO A 178 -4.46 -2.70 -9.29
N GLY A 179 -4.77 -3.12 -8.07
CA GLY A 179 -5.25 -4.47 -7.77
C GLY A 179 -4.53 -5.15 -6.60
N ASP A 180 -3.24 -4.90 -6.41
CA ASP A 180 -2.46 -5.47 -5.28
C ASP A 180 -2.68 -4.76 -3.92
N GLY A 181 -3.28 -3.59 -3.93
CA GLY A 181 -3.69 -2.83 -2.74
C GLY A 181 -5.20 -2.79 -2.56
N GLY A 182 -5.90 -3.52 -3.39
CA GLY A 182 -7.30 -3.83 -3.17
C GLY A 182 -7.51 -4.59 -1.86
N PRO A 183 -8.73 -4.70 -1.40
CA PRO A 183 -9.07 -5.52 -0.24
C PRO A 183 -8.49 -6.91 -0.42
N VAL A 184 -7.95 -7.46 0.66
CA VAL A 184 -7.23 -8.72 0.73
C VAL A 184 -7.97 -9.80 -0.06
N PRO A 185 -7.30 -10.52 -0.98
CA PRO A 185 -7.90 -11.69 -1.59
C PRO A 185 -8.31 -12.66 -0.50
N LEU A 186 -9.57 -12.99 -0.42
CA LEU A 186 -10.10 -13.93 0.56
C LEU A 186 -10.28 -15.27 -0.12
N LEU A 187 -9.65 -16.30 0.44
CA LEU A 187 -9.90 -17.66 0.04
C LEU A 187 -11.31 -18.06 0.47
N LEU A 188 -12.18 -18.31 -0.50
CA LEU A 188 -13.47 -18.91 -0.24
C LEU A 188 -13.31 -20.43 -0.08
N VAL A 189 -13.39 -20.88 1.13
CA VAL A 189 -13.68 -22.29 1.38
C VAL A 189 -15.21 -22.41 1.34
N SER A 190 -15.75 -23.27 0.48
CA SER A 190 -17.19 -23.52 0.46
C SER A 190 -17.68 -23.89 1.86
N ALA A 191 -18.73 -23.24 2.33
CA ALA A 191 -19.25 -23.45 3.67
C ALA A 191 -19.49 -24.94 3.93
N PRO A 192 -18.95 -25.53 5.01
CA PRO A 192 -19.25 -26.91 5.36
C PRO A 192 -20.77 -27.12 5.43
N GLY A 193 -21.29 -28.06 4.62
CA GLY A 193 -22.71 -28.39 4.59
C GLY A 193 -23.57 -27.59 3.60
N LYS A 194 -23.04 -26.55 2.92
CA LYS A 194 -23.74 -25.90 1.79
C LYS A 194 -23.21 -26.42 0.46
N GLU A 195 -24.12 -26.74 -0.45
CA GLU A 195 -23.73 -27.31 -1.75
C GLU A 195 -23.30 -26.24 -2.75
N THR A 196 -23.82 -25.01 -2.59
CA THR A 196 -23.56 -23.89 -3.51
C THR A 196 -23.58 -22.55 -2.80
N VAL A 197 -22.79 -21.59 -3.30
CA VAL A 197 -22.85 -20.18 -2.92
C VAL A 197 -23.38 -19.38 -4.10
N VAL A 198 -24.46 -18.62 -3.87
CA VAL A 198 -25.13 -17.85 -4.93
C VAL A 198 -24.74 -16.39 -4.85
N PHE A 199 -24.18 -15.89 -5.93
CA PHE A 199 -23.90 -14.46 -6.13
C PHE A 199 -25.09 -13.78 -6.79
N ARG A 200 -25.29 -12.50 -6.47
CA ARG A 200 -26.41 -11.70 -6.95
C ARG A 200 -25.95 -10.30 -7.40
N GLU A 201 -26.68 -9.69 -8.35
CA GLU A 201 -26.42 -8.31 -8.80
C GLU A 201 -26.55 -7.27 -7.67
N LYS A 202 -27.33 -7.56 -6.64
CA LYS A 202 -27.53 -6.73 -5.45
C LYS A 202 -27.93 -7.60 -4.27
N PRO A 203 -27.72 -7.12 -3.04
CA PRO A 203 -28.11 -7.85 -1.83
C PRO A 203 -29.58 -8.29 -1.85
N VAL A 204 -29.86 -9.43 -1.24
CA VAL A 204 -31.16 -10.04 -0.94
C VAL A 204 -31.98 -10.44 -2.17
N ASN A 205 -32.43 -9.51 -3.01
CA ASN A 205 -33.37 -9.76 -4.09
C ASN A 205 -32.81 -9.53 -5.50
N GLY A 206 -31.47 -9.42 -5.63
CA GLY A 206 -30.81 -9.31 -6.93
C GLY A 206 -30.96 -10.60 -7.74
N ARG A 207 -30.94 -10.47 -9.07
CA ARG A 207 -30.84 -11.62 -9.97
C ARG A 207 -29.56 -12.39 -9.65
N GLN A 208 -29.63 -13.71 -9.70
CA GLN A 208 -28.47 -14.58 -9.58
C GLN A 208 -27.52 -14.33 -10.77
N THR A 209 -26.26 -14.06 -10.48
CA THR A 209 -25.22 -13.82 -11.50
C THR A 209 -24.30 -15.00 -11.64
N PHE A 210 -23.97 -15.63 -10.52
CA PHE A 210 -23.01 -16.73 -10.49
C PHE A 210 -23.32 -17.71 -9.36
N VAL A 211 -22.86 -18.97 -9.51
CA VAL A 211 -22.99 -20.02 -8.47
C VAL A 211 -21.66 -20.72 -8.33
N LEU A 212 -21.14 -20.78 -7.11
CA LEU A 212 -19.97 -21.57 -6.75
C LEU A 212 -20.39 -22.96 -6.29
N GLU A 213 -19.74 -23.96 -6.84
CA GLU A 213 -20.00 -25.35 -6.50
C GLU A 213 -19.20 -25.81 -5.27
N LYS A 214 -19.76 -26.76 -4.54
CA LYS A 214 -19.15 -27.36 -3.36
C LYS A 214 -17.79 -27.99 -3.70
N GLY A 215 -16.81 -27.75 -2.85
CA GLY A 215 -15.51 -28.42 -2.91
C GLY A 215 -14.44 -27.69 -3.68
N ASN A 216 -14.79 -26.59 -4.37
CA ASN A 216 -13.82 -25.73 -5.03
C ASN A 216 -13.36 -24.61 -4.09
N THR A 217 -12.12 -24.22 -4.19
CA THR A 217 -11.56 -23.05 -3.50
C THR A 217 -11.48 -21.89 -4.50
N TYR A 218 -11.94 -20.73 -4.09
CA TYR A 218 -11.99 -19.56 -4.97
C TYR A 218 -11.34 -18.37 -4.28
N GLU A 219 -10.59 -17.60 -5.03
CA GLU A 219 -10.01 -16.35 -4.56
C GLU A 219 -10.85 -15.15 -5.05
N PHE A 220 -11.22 -14.28 -4.13
CA PHE A 220 -11.96 -13.07 -4.47
C PHE A 220 -11.40 -11.87 -3.72
N THR A 221 -11.48 -10.73 -4.38
CA THR A 221 -11.30 -9.44 -3.76
C THR A 221 -12.67 -8.88 -3.38
N VAL A 222 -12.89 -8.62 -2.11
CA VAL A 222 -14.17 -8.12 -1.61
C VAL A 222 -14.01 -6.74 -0.97
N GLY A 223 -15.02 -5.90 -1.13
CA GLY A 223 -15.15 -4.65 -0.40
C GLY A 223 -15.65 -4.87 1.03
N ASN A 224 -15.94 -3.79 1.75
CA ASN A 224 -16.52 -3.88 3.09
C ASN A 224 -17.94 -4.49 3.04
N PRO A 225 -18.33 -5.27 4.06
CA PRO A 225 -19.64 -5.87 4.10
C PRO A 225 -20.72 -4.80 4.29
N LYS A 226 -21.84 -4.99 3.61
CA LYS A 226 -23.04 -4.17 3.76
C LYS A 226 -24.23 -5.06 4.02
N ASP A 227 -24.92 -4.83 5.14
CA ASP A 227 -26.16 -5.54 5.49
C ASP A 227 -26.06 -7.08 5.43
N GLY A 228 -24.90 -7.63 5.81
CA GLY A 228 -24.63 -9.06 5.77
C GLY A 228 -24.27 -9.61 4.40
N TRP A 229 -23.89 -8.76 3.47
CA TRP A 229 -23.43 -9.12 2.13
C TRP A 229 -22.07 -8.51 1.84
N TRP A 230 -21.22 -9.25 1.11
CA TRP A 230 -19.94 -8.78 0.57
C TRP A 230 -20.12 -8.41 -0.90
N GLN A 231 -19.64 -7.23 -1.29
CA GLN A 231 -19.48 -6.87 -2.69
C GLN A 231 -18.16 -7.41 -3.20
N LEU A 232 -18.18 -8.06 -4.34
CA LEU A 232 -16.98 -8.43 -5.07
C LEU A 232 -16.50 -7.22 -5.86
N TRP A 233 -15.22 -6.95 -5.78
CA TRP A 233 -14.59 -5.89 -6.57
C TRP A 233 -13.89 -6.47 -7.80
N PHE A 234 -13.18 -7.55 -7.61
CA PHE A 234 -12.59 -8.33 -8.68
C PHE A 234 -12.63 -9.77 -8.23
N GLY A 235 -12.90 -10.68 -9.14
CA GLY A 235 -12.85 -12.09 -8.80
C GLY A 235 -12.35 -12.89 -9.98
N SER A 236 -11.25 -13.60 -9.80
CA SER A 236 -10.95 -14.74 -10.62
C SER A 236 -11.42 -15.98 -9.88
N VAL A 237 -12.22 -16.78 -10.55
CA VAL A 237 -12.56 -18.13 -10.10
C VAL A 237 -11.56 -19.04 -10.78
N ASP A 238 -10.70 -19.65 -10.00
CA ASP A 238 -9.86 -20.71 -10.50
C ASP A 238 -10.63 -22.04 -10.41
N GLU A 239 -11.29 -22.39 -11.48
CA GLU A 239 -11.98 -23.68 -11.61
C GLU A 239 -11.15 -24.57 -12.53
N ASN A 240 -10.41 -25.51 -11.94
CA ASN A 240 -9.55 -26.46 -12.68
C ASN A 240 -8.47 -25.78 -13.55
N ASP A 241 -7.76 -24.82 -13.01
CA ASP A 241 -6.74 -23.99 -13.70
C ASP A 241 -7.30 -23.09 -14.83
N GLU A 242 -8.62 -22.94 -14.94
CA GLU A 242 -9.24 -21.95 -15.82
C GLU A 242 -9.73 -20.73 -15.02
N GLN A 243 -9.13 -19.59 -15.30
CA GLN A 243 -9.50 -18.33 -14.69
C GLN A 243 -10.83 -17.81 -15.30
N LYS A 244 -11.88 -17.78 -14.49
CA LYS A 244 -13.17 -17.16 -14.85
C LYS A 244 -13.33 -15.86 -14.12
N TRP A 245 -13.63 -14.77 -14.83
CA TRP A 245 -13.88 -13.47 -14.25
C TRP A 245 -15.36 -13.36 -13.83
N VAL A 246 -15.57 -12.84 -12.61
CA VAL A 246 -16.91 -12.50 -12.09
C VAL A 246 -17.09 -10.99 -12.21
N ASP A 247 -18.23 -10.55 -12.72
CA ASP A 247 -18.57 -9.13 -12.92
C ASP A 247 -18.52 -8.32 -11.61
N ASP A 248 -18.10 -7.07 -11.70
CA ASP A 248 -17.84 -6.12 -10.61
C ASP A 248 -19.04 -5.82 -9.70
N GLU A 249 -20.23 -6.19 -10.10
CA GLU A 249 -21.48 -5.93 -9.35
C GLU A 249 -22.03 -7.16 -8.61
N ALA A 250 -21.21 -8.19 -8.41
CA ALA A 250 -21.67 -9.38 -7.73
C ALA A 250 -21.62 -9.25 -6.20
N TRP A 251 -22.68 -9.69 -5.54
CA TRP A 251 -22.80 -9.73 -4.09
C TRP A 251 -23.01 -11.14 -3.60
N MET A 252 -22.36 -11.51 -2.49
CA MET A 252 -22.54 -12.79 -1.83
C MET A 252 -22.91 -12.62 -0.35
N PRO A 253 -23.63 -13.58 0.26
CA PRO A 253 -23.89 -13.54 1.70
C PRO A 253 -22.59 -13.60 2.50
N ALA A 254 -22.43 -12.74 3.50
CA ALA A 254 -21.24 -12.73 4.37
C ALA A 254 -21.03 -14.09 5.06
N SER A 255 -22.09 -14.83 5.35
CA SER A 255 -22.03 -16.16 5.92
C SER A 255 -21.46 -17.23 4.98
N ALA A 256 -21.25 -16.91 3.71
CA ALA A 256 -20.66 -17.82 2.75
C ALA A 256 -19.14 -17.67 2.65
N LEU A 257 -18.58 -16.59 3.22
CA LEU A 257 -17.17 -16.33 3.21
C LEU A 257 -16.49 -16.90 4.45
N PHE A 258 -15.46 -17.70 4.22
CA PHE A 258 -14.66 -18.31 5.28
C PHE A 258 -13.20 -18.02 5.05
N MET A 259 -12.47 -17.99 6.15
CA MET A 259 -11.00 -18.01 6.17
C MET A 259 -10.56 -19.11 7.13
N ILE A 260 -9.37 -19.61 6.92
CA ILE A 260 -8.79 -20.63 7.82
C ILE A 260 -7.66 -19.97 8.61
N VAL A 261 -7.72 -20.10 9.94
CA VAL A 261 -6.62 -19.67 10.81
C VAL A 261 -5.38 -20.48 10.51
N THR A 262 -4.29 -19.82 10.19
CA THR A 262 -2.98 -20.43 9.90
C THR A 262 -1.87 -19.68 10.60
N ASP A 263 -0.76 -20.34 10.84
CA ASP A 263 0.48 -19.67 11.24
C ASP A 263 1.66 -20.26 10.47
N TRP A 264 2.15 -19.50 9.53
CA TRP A 264 3.33 -19.86 8.73
C TRP A 264 4.60 -19.98 9.58
N GLY A 265 4.62 -19.42 10.80
CA GLY A 265 5.67 -19.60 11.79
C GLY A 265 5.60 -20.92 12.56
N GLY A 266 4.62 -21.78 12.28
CA GLY A 266 4.47 -23.10 12.88
C GLY A 266 3.87 -23.13 14.29
N ALA A 267 3.30 -22.03 14.79
CA ALA A 267 2.57 -22.04 16.05
C ALA A 267 1.26 -22.82 15.91
N SER A 268 0.88 -23.57 16.94
CA SER A 268 -0.37 -24.34 16.94
C SER A 268 -1.61 -23.50 17.23
N THR A 269 -1.43 -22.26 17.69
CA THR A 269 -2.51 -21.32 18.03
C THR A 269 -2.15 -19.90 17.64
N VAL A 270 -3.18 -19.12 17.30
CA VAL A 270 -3.07 -17.71 16.90
C VAL A 270 -3.94 -16.87 17.83
N PRO A 271 -3.41 -15.77 18.41
CA PRO A 271 -4.16 -14.92 19.31
C PRO A 271 -5.17 -14.05 18.57
N VAL A 272 -6.34 -13.84 19.19
CA VAL A 272 -7.37 -12.89 18.76
C VAL A 272 -7.47 -11.76 19.77
N TYR A 273 -7.54 -10.54 19.29
CA TYR A 273 -7.45 -9.32 20.10
C TYR A 273 -8.75 -8.51 20.11
N ALA A 274 -8.91 -7.67 21.14
CA ALA A 274 -10.08 -6.80 21.27
C ALA A 274 -10.06 -5.61 20.26
N LYS A 275 -8.88 -5.23 19.78
CA LYS A 275 -8.65 -4.15 18.82
C LYS A 275 -7.61 -4.62 17.80
N PRO A 276 -7.48 -3.98 16.64
CA PRO A 276 -6.46 -4.29 15.64
C PRO A 276 -5.05 -3.82 16.09
N ASP A 277 -4.60 -4.36 17.20
CA ASP A 277 -3.31 -4.05 17.84
C ASP A 277 -2.90 -5.22 18.75
N GLU A 278 -1.72 -5.78 18.56
CA GLU A 278 -1.15 -6.85 19.41
C GLU A 278 -0.97 -6.45 20.89
N LYS A 279 -0.91 -5.15 21.19
CA LYS A 279 -0.85 -4.62 22.54
C LYS A 279 -2.21 -4.54 23.21
N SER A 280 -3.28 -4.71 22.45
CA SER A 280 -4.62 -4.72 23.01
C SER A 280 -4.88 -6.01 23.80
N ARG A 281 -5.99 -6.02 24.54
CA ARG A 281 -6.35 -7.19 25.32
C ARG A 281 -6.58 -8.40 24.42
N LYS A 282 -5.82 -9.48 24.64
CA LYS A 282 -6.07 -10.78 24.02
C LYS A 282 -7.41 -11.33 24.53
N LEU A 283 -8.26 -11.77 23.62
CA LEU A 283 -9.59 -12.32 23.93
C LEU A 283 -9.55 -13.85 24.04
N LEU A 284 -8.93 -14.49 23.05
CA LEU A 284 -8.80 -15.95 22.97
C LEU A 284 -7.62 -16.36 22.09
N ASP A 285 -7.28 -17.64 22.08
CA ASP A 285 -6.36 -18.26 21.15
C ASP A 285 -7.14 -19.24 20.26
N LEU A 286 -7.01 -19.12 18.94
CA LEU A 286 -7.58 -20.04 17.97
C LEU A 286 -6.53 -21.05 17.51
N LYS A 287 -6.91 -22.29 17.37
CA LYS A 287 -6.06 -23.33 16.78
C LYS A 287 -5.92 -23.08 15.27
N THR A 288 -4.77 -23.41 14.72
CA THR A 288 -4.61 -23.49 13.27
C THR A 288 -5.59 -24.51 12.70
N GLY A 289 -6.18 -24.18 11.55
CA GLY A 289 -7.27 -24.94 10.95
C GLY A 289 -8.68 -24.53 11.40
N THR A 290 -8.81 -23.60 12.36
CA THR A 290 -10.12 -23.06 12.77
C THR A 290 -10.72 -22.25 11.62
N LEU A 291 -12.00 -22.50 11.29
CA LEU A 291 -12.77 -21.71 10.35
C LEU A 291 -13.29 -20.45 11.03
N VAL A 292 -13.16 -19.34 10.35
CA VAL A 292 -13.64 -18.03 10.80
C VAL A 292 -14.32 -17.30 9.66
N HIS A 293 -15.30 -16.44 10.00
CA HIS A 293 -15.94 -15.54 9.05
C HIS A 293 -15.34 -14.15 9.23
N PRO A 294 -14.83 -13.50 8.18
CA PRO A 294 -14.46 -12.09 8.24
C PRO A 294 -15.73 -11.25 8.41
N THR A 295 -15.67 -10.23 9.28
CA THR A 295 -16.81 -9.34 9.55
C THR A 295 -16.46 -7.87 9.33
N ASP A 296 -15.17 -7.55 9.25
CA ASP A 296 -14.66 -6.20 9.01
C ASP A 296 -13.24 -6.29 8.45
N LEU A 297 -12.99 -5.62 7.33
CA LEU A 297 -11.72 -5.52 6.63
C LEU A 297 -11.22 -4.07 6.57
N SER A 298 -11.77 -3.18 7.41
CA SER A 298 -11.40 -1.77 7.45
C SER A 298 -9.94 -1.51 7.84
N GLU A 299 -9.28 -2.51 8.43
CA GLU A 299 -7.88 -2.44 8.84
C GLU A 299 -7.04 -3.43 8.02
N TRP A 300 -6.20 -2.94 7.13
CA TRP A 300 -5.45 -3.73 6.15
C TRP A 300 -4.61 -4.88 6.72
N SER A 301 -3.96 -4.65 7.85
CA SER A 301 -3.15 -5.66 8.54
C SER A 301 -3.95 -6.54 9.48
N TRP A 302 -5.24 -6.29 9.62
CA TRP A 302 -6.10 -6.94 10.58
C TRP A 302 -7.46 -7.27 9.99
N VAL A 303 -7.96 -8.42 10.32
CA VAL A 303 -9.32 -8.85 9.97
C VAL A 303 -10.11 -9.01 11.25
N LYS A 304 -11.27 -8.38 11.32
CA LYS A 304 -12.22 -8.70 12.37
C LYS A 304 -12.95 -9.97 12.00
N ILE A 305 -12.91 -10.93 12.88
CA ILE A 305 -13.47 -12.26 12.61
C ILE A 305 -14.56 -12.64 13.61
N GLN A 306 -15.39 -13.55 13.20
CA GLN A 306 -16.29 -14.33 14.03
C GLN A 306 -15.94 -15.81 13.84
N VAL A 307 -15.81 -16.55 14.93
CA VAL A 307 -15.49 -17.97 14.86
C VAL A 307 -16.71 -18.76 14.37
N ASP A 308 -16.50 -19.66 13.40
CA ASP A 308 -17.58 -20.50 12.86
C ASP A 308 -18.21 -21.35 13.95
N GLY A 309 -19.54 -21.39 14.01
CA GLY A 309 -20.30 -22.07 15.05
C GLY A 309 -20.31 -21.38 16.44
N HIS A 310 -19.54 -20.27 16.60
CA HIS A 310 -19.40 -19.54 17.86
C HIS A 310 -19.59 -18.03 17.68
N PRO A 311 -20.81 -17.55 17.40
CA PRO A 311 -21.05 -16.14 17.06
C PRO A 311 -20.68 -15.16 18.17
N GLU A 312 -20.58 -15.61 19.42
CA GLU A 312 -20.12 -14.82 20.56
C GLU A 312 -18.60 -14.59 20.57
N GLN A 313 -17.84 -15.42 19.85
CA GLN A 313 -16.38 -15.32 19.77
C GLN A 313 -16.00 -14.46 18.57
N THR A 314 -15.78 -13.18 18.85
CA THR A 314 -15.38 -12.19 17.84
C THR A 314 -14.13 -11.44 18.27
N GLY A 315 -13.37 -10.92 17.34
CA GLY A 315 -12.21 -10.11 17.62
C GLY A 315 -11.35 -9.87 16.39
N TRP A 316 -10.17 -9.31 16.59
CA TRP A 316 -9.23 -8.98 15.55
C TRP A 316 -8.08 -9.97 15.50
N ILE A 317 -7.74 -10.40 14.30
CA ILE A 317 -6.62 -11.30 14.00
C ILE A 317 -5.74 -10.66 12.94
N GLY A 318 -4.42 -10.81 13.05
CA GLY A 318 -3.51 -10.33 12.01
C GLY A 318 -3.77 -11.02 10.68
N ASN A 319 -3.84 -10.25 9.60
CA ASN A 319 -4.14 -10.76 8.27
C ASN A 319 -3.19 -11.91 7.84
N GLY A 320 -1.88 -11.78 8.12
CA GLY A 320 -0.90 -12.84 7.85
C GLY A 320 -1.10 -14.15 8.66
N LYS A 321 -2.12 -14.22 9.51
CA LYS A 321 -2.52 -15.41 10.29
C LYS A 321 -3.77 -16.10 9.75
N LEU A 322 -4.20 -15.71 8.57
CA LEU A 322 -5.30 -16.29 7.84
C LEU A 322 -4.80 -16.84 6.50
N THR A 323 -5.41 -17.89 6.01
CA THR A 323 -5.10 -18.41 4.66
C THR A 323 -5.48 -17.36 3.62
N ARG A 324 -4.58 -17.18 2.70
CA ARG A 324 -4.82 -16.50 1.44
C ARG A 324 -5.29 -17.52 0.43
#